data_3b0d65cd4aebf7a1521512a0d9529746
#
_entry.id   3b0d65cd4aebf7a1521512a0d9529746
#
_cell.length_a   1.000
_cell.length_b   1.000
_cell.length_c   1.000
_cell.angle_alpha   90.00
_cell.angle_beta   90.00
_cell.angle_gamma   90.00
#
_symmetry.space_group_name_H-M   'P 1'
#
loop_
_entity.id
_entity.type
_entity.pdbx_description
1 polymer ?
#
loop_
_entity_poly.entity_id
_entity_poly.type
_entity_poly.pdbx_seq_one_letter_code
_entity_poly.pdbx_strand_id
1 'polypeptide(L)'
;MSEQELIEFVTTQRWFGSKTREVIHASIVDRAVIRETEPRLELQLIEIGYDAGTHETYQLLTDGGLDALGDPRDVRELVQLMRAGTTLAAEEGIVEFSWAPDGVRGELRESRIVAAEQSNTSIVFDDELILKVFRRLEPGLNPELELLRFLTERGFANIARLAGSYQYAGRQMSATLGILQEFVTGGTDGWELALDAAVSGDEAFVDALRRLGEVTGKMHAVLGSETADPTFAPEQTSGESLGLLMATVDEEIESIFAELPDDVPELEPIRGRGEEVRERLRILTNLGGAGRVIRHHGDFHLGQTLWSDGDWVIIDFEGEPARSLPERRRKRSPLRDVAGMLRSFAYVYSAAPFLRGGEPADDWEARAREEFLTGYRDTVDQSLVPFGTSMDKLLRVFELEKAVYELRYELNNRPDWVRIPVAGIVRMLQEEVPV
;
A
#
# COMPACT_ATOMS: atom_id res chain seq x y z
N MET A 1 -4.46 -34.25 1.23
CA MET A 1 -5.79 -33.71 1.63
C MET A 1 -6.79 -34.00 0.55
N SER A 2 -8.01 -34.45 0.89
CA SER A 2 -9.15 -34.47 0.00
C SER A 2 -9.63 -33.05 -0.32
N GLU A 3 -10.41 -32.86 -1.38
CA GLU A 3 -10.98 -31.53 -1.71
C GLU A 3 -11.78 -30.93 -0.55
N GLN A 4 -12.60 -31.74 0.11
CA GLN A 4 -13.42 -31.28 1.24
C GLN A 4 -12.56 -30.83 2.44
N GLU A 5 -11.51 -31.56 2.78
CA GLU A 5 -10.56 -31.18 3.84
C GLU A 5 -9.82 -29.88 3.48
N LEU A 6 -9.50 -29.66 2.20
CA LEU A 6 -8.85 -28.46 1.73
C LEU A 6 -9.78 -27.25 1.82
N ILE A 7 -11.03 -27.37 1.42
CA ILE A 7 -12.07 -26.34 1.56
C ILE A 7 -12.24 -25.95 3.03
N GLU A 8 -12.44 -26.94 3.91
CA GLU A 8 -12.62 -26.72 5.34
C GLU A 8 -11.40 -26.04 5.96
N PHE A 9 -10.20 -26.49 5.60
CA PHE A 9 -8.97 -25.85 6.07
C PHE A 9 -8.88 -24.41 5.64
N VAL A 10 -8.98 -24.10 4.33
CA VAL A 10 -8.77 -22.75 3.79
C VAL A 10 -9.80 -21.76 4.32
N THR A 11 -11.09 -22.14 4.36
CA THR A 11 -12.18 -21.23 4.78
C THR A 11 -12.11 -20.84 6.26
N THR A 12 -11.43 -21.63 7.09
CA THR A 12 -11.22 -21.32 8.53
C THR A 12 -10.04 -20.40 8.78
N GLN A 13 -9.17 -20.19 7.79
CA GLN A 13 -7.97 -19.38 7.98
C GLN A 13 -8.27 -17.89 8.10
N ARG A 14 -7.43 -17.19 8.89
CA ARG A 14 -7.52 -15.73 9.06
C ARG A 14 -7.24 -14.98 7.76
N TRP A 15 -6.28 -15.47 6.98
CA TRP A 15 -5.84 -14.87 5.72
C TRP A 15 -6.81 -15.12 4.54
N PHE A 16 -7.82 -15.98 4.70
CA PHE A 16 -8.84 -16.16 3.69
C PHE A 16 -9.82 -14.97 3.68
N GLY A 17 -9.68 -14.09 2.69
CA GLY A 17 -10.45 -12.83 2.62
C GLY A 17 -11.88 -12.98 2.13
N SER A 18 -12.17 -14.02 1.31
CA SER A 18 -13.47 -14.19 0.64
C SER A 18 -14.51 -14.98 1.48
N LYS A 19 -14.57 -14.73 2.78
CA LYS A 19 -15.42 -15.48 3.76
C LYS A 19 -16.93 -15.38 3.50
N THR A 20 -17.38 -14.36 2.77
CA THR A 20 -18.79 -14.15 2.45
C THR A 20 -19.22 -14.86 1.15
N ARG A 21 -18.27 -15.48 0.44
CA ARG A 21 -18.52 -16.16 -0.83
C ARG A 21 -18.62 -17.68 -0.59
N GLU A 22 -19.54 -18.33 -1.32
CA GLU A 22 -19.69 -19.78 -1.27
C GLU A 22 -18.59 -20.45 -2.09
N VAL A 23 -17.77 -21.26 -1.40
CA VAL A 23 -16.71 -22.06 -2.02
C VAL A 23 -17.32 -23.38 -2.49
N ILE A 24 -17.22 -23.68 -3.80
CA ILE A 24 -17.77 -24.88 -4.43
C ILE A 24 -16.70 -25.88 -4.90
N HIS A 25 -15.44 -25.42 -5.00
CA HIS A 25 -14.34 -26.24 -5.49
C HIS A 25 -13.01 -25.80 -4.86
N ALA A 26 -12.14 -26.77 -4.57
CA ALA A 26 -10.75 -26.52 -4.20
C ALA A 26 -9.85 -27.63 -4.76
N SER A 27 -8.76 -27.21 -5.42
CA SER A 27 -7.79 -28.17 -5.97
C SER A 27 -6.36 -27.64 -5.87
N ILE A 28 -5.42 -28.56 -5.76
CA ILE A 28 -3.98 -28.23 -5.89
C ILE A 28 -3.68 -28.15 -7.39
N VAL A 29 -3.29 -26.97 -7.87
CA VAL A 29 -3.00 -26.72 -9.29
C VAL A 29 -1.53 -26.88 -9.64
N ASP A 30 -0.64 -26.74 -8.65
CA ASP A 30 0.78 -27.05 -8.81
C ASP A 30 1.46 -27.27 -7.44
N ARG A 31 2.59 -27.95 -7.42
CA ARG A 31 3.39 -28.17 -6.23
C ARG A 31 4.89 -28.24 -6.54
N ALA A 32 5.70 -27.71 -5.61
CA ALA A 32 7.14 -27.83 -5.63
C ALA A 32 7.62 -28.44 -4.30
N VAL A 33 8.49 -29.44 -4.39
CA VAL A 33 9.07 -30.09 -3.21
C VAL A 33 10.29 -29.28 -2.72
N ILE A 34 10.19 -28.80 -1.50
CA ILE A 34 11.28 -28.07 -0.83
C ILE A 34 12.21 -29.06 -0.12
N ARG A 35 11.65 -30.07 0.58
CA ARG A 35 12.38 -31.10 1.31
C ARG A 35 11.76 -32.46 1.07
N GLU A 36 12.58 -33.41 0.59
CA GLU A 36 12.14 -34.78 0.34
C GLU A 36 12.14 -35.68 1.59
N THR A 37 12.93 -35.33 2.61
CA THR A 37 12.99 -36.11 3.85
C THR A 37 11.82 -35.79 4.77
N GLU A 38 11.41 -36.78 5.58
CA GLU A 38 10.30 -36.61 6.52
C GLU A 38 10.64 -35.68 7.70
N PRO A 39 9.74 -34.79 8.09
CA PRO A 39 8.49 -34.49 7.40
C PRO A 39 8.79 -33.80 6.06
N ARG A 40 8.17 -34.30 5.00
CA ARG A 40 8.32 -33.76 3.66
C ARG A 40 7.70 -32.36 3.59
N LEU A 41 8.42 -31.40 3.02
CA LEU A 41 7.97 -30.01 2.91
C LEU A 41 7.64 -29.66 1.46
N GLU A 42 6.43 -29.18 1.23
CA GLU A 42 5.94 -28.80 -0.10
C GLU A 42 5.38 -27.37 -0.09
N LEU A 43 5.67 -26.64 -1.16
CA LEU A 43 4.94 -25.45 -1.54
C LEU A 43 3.84 -25.86 -2.51
N GLN A 44 2.59 -25.57 -2.18
CA GLN A 44 1.44 -25.90 -2.98
C GLN A 44 0.70 -24.63 -3.43
N LEU A 45 0.29 -24.59 -4.69
CA LEU A 45 -0.62 -23.59 -5.23
C LEU A 45 -2.02 -24.19 -5.27
N ILE A 46 -2.98 -23.52 -4.66
CA ILE A 46 -4.34 -23.98 -4.47
C ILE A 46 -5.29 -23.05 -5.20
N GLU A 47 -6.12 -23.58 -6.08
CA GLU A 47 -7.22 -22.84 -6.67
C GLU A 47 -8.50 -23.06 -5.87
N ILE A 48 -9.19 -21.98 -5.54
CA ILE A 48 -10.48 -21.94 -4.86
C ILE A 48 -11.52 -21.38 -5.83
N GLY A 49 -12.49 -22.20 -6.20
CA GLY A 49 -13.61 -21.83 -7.08
C GLY A 49 -14.86 -21.45 -6.30
N TYR A 50 -15.58 -20.46 -6.78
CA TYR A 50 -16.80 -19.93 -6.18
C TYR A 50 -18.03 -20.17 -7.06
N ASP A 51 -19.20 -20.18 -6.44
CA ASP A 51 -20.51 -20.36 -7.10
C ASP A 51 -20.75 -19.37 -8.27
N ALA A 52 -20.21 -18.16 -8.18
CA ALA A 52 -20.27 -17.14 -9.22
C ALA A 52 -19.36 -17.43 -10.45
N GLY A 53 -18.69 -18.59 -10.52
CA GLY A 53 -17.81 -18.99 -11.62
C GLY A 53 -16.45 -18.26 -11.64
N THR A 54 -16.10 -17.56 -10.58
CA THR A 54 -14.78 -16.95 -10.40
C THR A 54 -13.90 -17.83 -9.53
N HIS A 55 -12.58 -17.63 -9.59
CA HIS A 55 -11.62 -18.37 -8.78
C HIS A 55 -10.55 -17.44 -8.20
N GLU A 56 -9.90 -17.90 -7.15
CA GLU A 56 -8.74 -17.26 -6.52
C GLU A 56 -7.66 -18.32 -6.31
N THR A 57 -6.40 -17.92 -6.42
CA THR A 57 -5.25 -18.79 -6.17
C THR A 57 -4.58 -18.41 -4.87
N TYR A 58 -4.25 -19.41 -4.07
CA TYR A 58 -3.56 -19.26 -2.79
C TYR A 58 -2.28 -20.08 -2.76
N GLN A 59 -1.31 -19.69 -1.95
CA GLN A 59 -0.17 -20.54 -1.62
C GLN A 59 -0.28 -21.12 -0.21
N LEU A 60 0.16 -22.36 -0.08
CA LEU A 60 0.28 -23.09 1.16
C LEU A 60 1.66 -23.73 1.25
N LEU A 61 2.34 -23.56 2.38
CA LEU A 61 3.50 -24.35 2.75
C LEU A 61 3.01 -25.47 3.66
N THR A 62 3.28 -26.73 3.32
CA THR A 62 2.78 -27.88 4.09
C THR A 62 3.87 -28.94 4.32
N ASP A 63 3.88 -29.52 5.51
CA ASP A 63 4.76 -30.62 5.90
C ASP A 63 4.05 -32.00 5.94
N GLY A 64 2.98 -32.13 5.17
CA GLY A 64 2.11 -33.32 5.13
C GLY A 64 0.92 -33.24 6.10
N GLY A 65 0.84 -32.17 6.89
CA GLY A 65 -0.27 -31.85 7.80
C GLY A 65 -1.01 -30.60 7.37
N LEU A 66 -0.88 -29.57 8.18
CA LEU A 66 -1.47 -28.26 7.97
C LEU A 66 -0.41 -27.24 7.48
N ASP A 67 -0.69 -25.98 7.66
CA ASP A 67 0.19 -24.88 7.29
C ASP A 67 1.52 -24.89 8.08
N ALA A 68 2.63 -25.14 7.41
CA ALA A 68 3.96 -25.25 7.99
C ALA A 68 4.66 -23.89 8.25
N LEU A 69 4.04 -22.75 7.90
CA LEU A 69 4.61 -21.43 8.18
C LEU A 69 4.73 -21.12 9.69
N GLY A 70 4.08 -21.91 10.53
CA GLY A 70 4.24 -21.86 11.99
C GLY A 70 5.50 -22.54 12.53
N ASP A 71 6.15 -23.41 11.77
CA ASP A 71 7.35 -24.13 12.19
C ASP A 71 8.63 -23.32 11.88
N PRO A 72 9.42 -22.92 12.89
CA PRO A 72 10.66 -22.18 12.69
C PRO A 72 11.67 -22.85 11.77
N ARG A 73 11.69 -24.19 11.70
CA ARG A 73 12.59 -24.94 10.83
C ARG A 73 12.18 -24.74 9.37
N ASP A 74 10.89 -24.89 9.08
CA ASP A 74 10.38 -24.90 7.70
C ASP A 74 10.45 -23.51 7.08
N VAL A 75 10.14 -22.45 7.84
CA VAL A 75 10.28 -21.08 7.33
C VAL A 75 11.73 -20.66 7.14
N ARG A 76 12.68 -21.15 7.97
CA ARG A 76 14.11 -20.90 7.75
C ARG A 76 14.64 -21.57 6.48
N GLU A 77 14.06 -22.70 6.09
CA GLU A 77 14.41 -23.37 4.83
C GLU A 77 14.10 -22.51 3.61
N LEU A 78 12.96 -21.79 3.60
CA LEU A 78 12.66 -20.80 2.57
C LEU A 78 13.74 -19.72 2.46
N VAL A 79 14.22 -19.20 3.60
CA VAL A 79 15.29 -18.19 3.62
C VAL A 79 16.61 -18.78 3.14
N GLN A 80 16.93 -20.04 3.47
CA GLN A 80 18.13 -20.72 2.97
C GLN A 80 18.09 -20.88 1.45
N LEU A 81 16.95 -21.25 0.88
CA LEU A 81 16.77 -21.33 -0.57
C LEU A 81 16.95 -19.97 -1.25
N MET A 82 16.45 -18.87 -0.65
CA MET A 82 16.70 -17.51 -1.14
C MET A 82 18.21 -17.20 -1.13
N ARG A 83 18.92 -17.48 -0.01
CA ARG A 83 20.35 -17.25 0.11
C ARG A 83 21.19 -18.03 -0.91
N ALA A 84 20.71 -19.22 -1.26
CA ALA A 84 21.37 -20.09 -2.24
C ALA A 84 21.03 -19.69 -3.69
N GLY A 85 20.05 -18.81 -3.92
CA GLY A 85 19.58 -18.48 -5.26
C GLY A 85 19.02 -19.70 -6.00
N THR A 86 18.27 -20.54 -5.29
CA THR A 86 17.82 -21.85 -5.78
C THR A 86 16.65 -21.70 -6.75
N THR A 87 16.57 -22.57 -7.75
CA THR A 87 15.37 -22.79 -8.55
C THR A 87 14.88 -24.21 -8.30
N LEU A 88 13.63 -24.34 -7.87
CA LEU A 88 12.95 -25.64 -7.69
C LEU A 88 12.02 -25.91 -8.84
N ALA A 89 12.03 -27.16 -9.34
CA ALA A 89 11.00 -27.60 -10.28
C ALA A 89 9.68 -27.82 -9.53
N ALA A 90 8.59 -27.34 -10.11
CA ALA A 90 7.23 -27.68 -9.76
C ALA A 90 6.67 -28.67 -10.81
N GLU A 91 5.45 -29.21 -10.64
CA GLU A 91 4.86 -30.15 -11.61
C GLU A 91 4.59 -29.45 -12.96
N GLU A 92 4.10 -28.20 -12.95
CA GLU A 92 3.71 -27.41 -14.13
C GLU A 92 4.53 -26.11 -14.28
N GLY A 93 5.52 -25.86 -13.39
CA GLY A 93 6.30 -24.63 -13.38
C GLY A 93 7.62 -24.73 -12.62
N ILE A 94 8.09 -23.58 -12.18
CA ILE A 94 9.30 -23.45 -11.34
C ILE A 94 9.03 -22.45 -10.22
N VAL A 95 9.76 -22.61 -9.10
CA VAL A 95 9.85 -21.61 -8.03
C VAL A 95 11.28 -21.09 -7.99
N GLU A 96 11.44 -19.81 -8.23
CA GLU A 96 12.73 -19.12 -8.24
C GLU A 96 12.93 -18.37 -6.93
N PHE A 97 14.00 -18.66 -6.23
CA PHE A 97 14.42 -17.99 -4.99
C PHE A 97 15.59 -17.08 -5.29
N SER A 98 15.55 -15.85 -4.79
CA SER A 98 16.60 -14.85 -5.00
C SER A 98 17.00 -14.15 -3.71
N TRP A 99 18.27 -13.77 -3.63
CA TRP A 99 18.86 -13.00 -2.52
C TRP A 99 19.40 -11.69 -3.05
N ALA A 100 19.13 -10.59 -2.32
CA ALA A 100 19.70 -9.30 -2.68
C ALA A 100 21.22 -9.27 -2.39
N PRO A 101 22.05 -8.60 -3.22
CA PRO A 101 23.52 -8.62 -3.09
C PRO A 101 24.04 -8.23 -1.69
N ASP A 102 23.37 -7.28 -1.04
CA ASP A 102 23.75 -6.74 0.27
C ASP A 102 22.86 -7.24 1.42
N GLY A 103 22.10 -8.32 1.20
CA GLY A 103 21.23 -8.91 2.21
C GLY A 103 21.98 -9.42 3.45
N VAL A 104 21.36 -9.38 4.61
CA VAL A 104 21.88 -9.83 5.90
C VAL A 104 22.35 -11.28 5.83
N ARG A 105 23.59 -11.59 6.28
CA ARG A 105 24.22 -12.91 6.14
C ARG A 105 24.33 -13.73 7.44
N GLY A 106 23.78 -13.25 8.56
CA GLY A 106 23.80 -13.96 9.85
C GLY A 106 23.05 -15.31 9.85
N GLU A 107 23.35 -16.19 10.81
CA GLU A 107 22.50 -17.37 11.07
C GLU A 107 21.17 -16.91 11.68
N LEU A 108 20.05 -17.37 11.14
CA LEU A 108 18.73 -17.15 11.70
C LEU A 108 18.44 -18.23 12.74
N ARG A 109 18.20 -17.82 13.99
CA ARG A 109 18.02 -18.73 15.14
C ARG A 109 16.58 -18.81 15.57
N GLU A 110 15.94 -17.67 15.72
CA GLU A 110 14.57 -17.54 16.21
C GLU A 110 13.64 -17.00 15.12
N SER A 111 12.40 -17.42 15.14
CA SER A 111 11.38 -16.86 14.29
C SER A 111 10.04 -16.77 15.02
N ARG A 112 9.25 -15.72 14.72
CA ARG A 112 7.92 -15.52 15.27
C ARG A 112 6.96 -14.99 14.20
N ILE A 113 5.73 -15.47 14.22
CA ILE A 113 4.67 -14.94 13.34
C ILE A 113 4.15 -13.62 13.92
N VAL A 114 3.95 -12.63 13.05
CA VAL A 114 3.27 -11.38 13.38
C VAL A 114 1.76 -11.59 13.26
N ALA A 115 1.04 -11.49 14.37
CA ALA A 115 -0.38 -11.84 14.44
C ALA A 115 -1.35 -10.78 13.84
N ALA A 116 -0.85 -9.61 13.45
CA ALA A 116 -1.66 -8.45 13.07
C ALA A 116 -2.19 -8.49 11.63
N GLU A 117 -1.56 -9.24 10.72
CA GLU A 117 -1.93 -9.26 9.31
C GLU A 117 -3.10 -10.19 9.00
N GLN A 118 -3.99 -9.76 8.10
CA GLN A 118 -5.19 -10.51 7.70
C GLN A 118 -5.09 -11.14 6.31
N SER A 119 -4.32 -10.56 5.39
CA SER A 119 -4.21 -11.02 3.98
C SER A 119 -2.94 -11.80 3.69
N ASN A 120 -1.87 -11.55 4.44
CA ASN A 120 -0.56 -12.16 4.29
C ASN A 120 -0.17 -12.90 5.58
N THR A 121 0.99 -13.56 5.57
CA THR A 121 1.60 -14.09 6.79
C THR A 121 3.00 -13.52 6.90
N SER A 122 3.27 -12.74 7.93
CA SER A 122 4.58 -12.15 8.20
C SER A 122 5.30 -12.88 9.31
N ILE A 123 6.57 -13.21 9.09
CA ILE A 123 7.43 -13.96 10.01
C ILE A 123 8.71 -13.15 10.22
N VAL A 124 8.96 -12.76 11.47
CA VAL A 124 10.18 -12.04 11.87
C VAL A 124 11.23 -13.04 12.31
N PHE A 125 12.48 -12.84 11.87
CA PHE A 125 13.65 -13.63 12.22
C PHE A 125 14.66 -12.76 12.99
N ASP A 126 14.99 -13.15 14.21
CA ASP A 126 16.02 -12.54 15.09
C ASP A 126 15.90 -11.01 15.26
N ASP A 127 14.69 -10.44 15.03
CA ASP A 127 14.44 -9.00 14.93
C ASP A 127 15.34 -8.28 13.89
N GLU A 128 15.84 -9.01 12.88
CA GLU A 128 16.68 -8.48 11.80
C GLU A 128 15.96 -8.51 10.43
N LEU A 129 15.18 -9.55 10.18
CA LEU A 129 14.49 -9.76 8.90
C LEU A 129 13.01 -10.07 9.11
N ILE A 130 12.19 -9.69 8.13
CA ILE A 130 10.78 -10.06 8.06
C ILE A 130 10.47 -10.67 6.70
N LEU A 131 9.89 -11.87 6.71
CA LEU A 131 9.37 -12.55 5.53
C LEU A 131 7.86 -12.32 5.44
N LYS A 132 7.42 -11.64 4.39
CA LYS A 132 6.01 -11.47 4.03
C LYS A 132 5.63 -12.51 2.99
N VAL A 133 4.75 -13.44 3.36
CA VAL A 133 4.23 -14.51 2.49
C VAL A 133 2.86 -14.10 1.98
N PHE A 134 2.73 -13.92 0.66
CA PHE A 134 1.47 -13.53 0.02
C PHE A 134 0.56 -14.73 -0.07
N ARG A 135 -0.44 -14.83 0.80
CA ARG A 135 -1.35 -15.98 0.83
C ARG A 135 -2.21 -16.09 -0.40
N ARG A 136 -2.89 -15.01 -0.77
CA ARG A 136 -3.62 -14.90 -2.02
C ARG A 136 -2.68 -14.41 -3.11
N LEU A 137 -2.62 -15.14 -4.22
CA LEU A 137 -1.74 -14.83 -5.33
C LEU A 137 -2.48 -14.08 -6.42
N GLU A 138 -1.87 -12.99 -6.87
CA GLU A 138 -2.30 -12.25 -8.04
C GLU A 138 -1.32 -12.50 -9.19
N PRO A 139 -1.82 -12.79 -10.42
CA PRO A 139 -0.94 -12.98 -11.56
C PRO A 139 -0.11 -11.75 -11.89
N GLY A 140 1.21 -11.89 -11.92
CA GLY A 140 2.17 -10.84 -12.23
C GLY A 140 3.18 -10.57 -11.12
N LEU A 141 4.00 -9.54 -11.35
CA LEU A 141 5.00 -9.10 -10.38
C LEU A 141 4.35 -8.19 -9.35
N ASN A 142 4.50 -8.51 -8.07
CA ASN A 142 3.96 -7.69 -6.98
C ASN A 142 4.64 -6.31 -6.96
N PRO A 143 3.88 -5.20 -6.86
CA PRO A 143 4.42 -3.84 -6.83
C PRO A 143 5.44 -3.62 -5.71
N GLU A 144 5.24 -4.21 -4.54
CA GLU A 144 6.15 -4.08 -3.40
C GLU A 144 7.53 -4.67 -3.72
N LEU A 145 7.59 -5.88 -4.30
CA LEU A 145 8.87 -6.46 -4.73
C LEU A 145 9.58 -5.58 -5.76
N GLU A 146 8.83 -5.04 -6.70
CA GLU A 146 9.37 -4.22 -7.79
C GLU A 146 9.94 -2.89 -7.28
N LEU A 147 9.19 -2.19 -6.42
CA LEU A 147 9.58 -0.90 -5.83
C LEU A 147 10.71 -1.05 -4.83
N LEU A 148 10.62 -2.03 -3.91
CA LEU A 148 11.68 -2.27 -2.94
C LEU A 148 13.00 -2.65 -3.61
N ARG A 149 12.97 -3.48 -4.67
CA ARG A 149 14.17 -3.82 -5.45
C ARG A 149 14.80 -2.58 -6.05
N PHE A 150 14.00 -1.76 -6.72
CA PHE A 150 14.47 -0.53 -7.37
C PHE A 150 15.07 0.47 -6.37
N LEU A 151 14.39 0.71 -5.25
CA LEU A 151 14.85 1.63 -4.20
C LEU A 151 16.10 1.10 -3.47
N THR A 152 16.14 -0.22 -3.16
CA THR A 152 17.30 -0.86 -2.53
C THR A 152 18.54 -0.77 -3.43
N GLU A 153 18.44 -1.10 -4.72
CA GLU A 153 19.54 -1.04 -5.68
C GLU A 153 20.09 0.38 -5.87
N ARG A 154 19.27 1.41 -5.62
CA ARG A 154 19.67 2.82 -5.68
C ARG A 154 20.12 3.40 -4.33
N GLY A 155 20.18 2.58 -3.29
CA GLY A 155 20.66 2.98 -1.98
C GLY A 155 19.75 3.96 -1.26
N PHE A 156 18.43 3.97 -1.55
CA PHE A 156 17.49 4.78 -0.79
C PHE A 156 17.39 4.23 0.64
N ALA A 157 17.72 5.08 1.63
CA ALA A 157 17.93 4.63 3.00
C ALA A 157 16.64 4.48 3.83
N ASN A 158 15.59 5.24 3.49
CA ASN A 158 14.38 5.36 4.30
C ASN A 158 13.30 4.29 3.95
N ILE A 159 13.73 3.04 3.76
CA ILE A 159 12.89 1.85 3.54
C ILE A 159 13.44 0.66 4.32
N ALA A 160 12.59 -0.32 4.57
CA ALA A 160 13.02 -1.67 4.93
C ALA A 160 13.60 -2.34 3.66
N ARG A 161 14.94 -2.45 3.55
CA ARG A 161 15.59 -2.89 2.32
C ARG A 161 15.24 -4.32 1.97
N LEU A 162 15.10 -4.60 0.67
CA LEU A 162 14.87 -5.96 0.17
C LEU A 162 16.10 -6.82 0.45
N ALA A 163 15.90 -7.95 1.13
CA ALA A 163 16.92 -8.95 1.37
C ALA A 163 16.79 -10.18 0.45
N GLY A 164 15.55 -10.53 0.06
CA GLY A 164 15.31 -11.65 -0.83
C GLY A 164 13.86 -11.73 -1.29
N SER A 165 13.56 -12.66 -2.19
CA SER A 165 12.20 -12.95 -2.65
C SER A 165 12.11 -14.35 -3.21
N TYR A 166 10.87 -14.86 -3.36
CA TYR A 166 10.61 -16.03 -4.15
C TYR A 166 9.37 -15.84 -5.01
N GLN A 167 9.41 -16.42 -6.21
CA GLN A 167 8.43 -16.21 -7.25
C GLN A 167 8.12 -17.53 -7.93
N TYR A 168 6.89 -17.69 -8.37
CA TYR A 168 6.45 -18.81 -9.19
C TYR A 168 6.36 -18.37 -10.65
N ALA A 169 6.83 -19.20 -11.55
CA ALA A 169 6.65 -19.05 -12.98
C ALA A 169 6.16 -20.38 -13.57
N GLY A 170 4.90 -20.41 -13.92
CA GLY A 170 4.24 -21.60 -14.48
C GLY A 170 3.46 -21.29 -15.74
N ARG A 171 2.88 -22.35 -16.29
CA ARG A 171 2.18 -22.30 -17.57
C ARG A 171 0.93 -21.42 -17.54
N GLN A 172 0.21 -21.40 -16.41
CA GLN A 172 -1.06 -20.68 -16.27
C GLN A 172 -0.86 -19.28 -15.70
N MET A 173 0.12 -19.09 -14.82
CA MET A 173 0.41 -17.81 -14.18
C MET A 173 1.87 -17.69 -13.77
N SER A 174 2.31 -16.45 -13.60
CA SER A 174 3.50 -16.14 -12.80
C SER A 174 3.07 -15.22 -11.66
N ALA A 175 3.64 -15.40 -10.47
CA ALA A 175 3.28 -14.61 -9.31
C ALA A 175 4.46 -14.44 -8.34
N THR A 176 4.48 -13.33 -7.61
CA THR A 176 5.34 -13.18 -6.44
C THR A 176 4.70 -13.94 -5.28
N LEU A 177 5.46 -14.84 -4.67
CA LEU A 177 5.00 -15.67 -3.55
C LEU A 177 5.35 -15.05 -2.20
N GLY A 178 6.48 -14.37 -2.11
CA GLY A 178 6.87 -13.67 -0.90
C GLY A 178 8.13 -12.82 -1.05
N ILE A 179 8.29 -11.91 -0.11
CA ILE A 179 9.45 -11.01 -0.01
C ILE A 179 10.06 -11.10 1.38
N LEU A 180 11.37 -11.05 1.43
CA LEU A 180 12.16 -10.94 2.64
C LEU A 180 12.82 -9.57 2.65
N GLN A 181 12.63 -8.82 3.73
CA GLN A 181 13.16 -7.47 3.89
C GLN A 181 13.73 -7.27 5.29
N GLU A 182 14.47 -6.20 5.50
CA GLU A 182 14.95 -5.83 6.84
C GLU A 182 13.76 -5.59 7.77
N PHE A 183 13.89 -6.02 9.02
CA PHE A 183 12.91 -5.73 10.06
C PHE A 183 13.28 -4.41 10.76
N VAL A 184 12.36 -3.47 10.81
CA VAL A 184 12.56 -2.18 11.48
C VAL A 184 12.34 -2.36 12.97
N THR A 185 13.41 -2.67 13.70
CA THR A 185 13.38 -2.90 15.15
C THR A 185 13.09 -1.61 15.89
N GLY A 186 12.17 -1.66 16.86
CA GLY A 186 11.79 -0.50 17.67
C GLY A 186 11.05 0.59 16.92
N GLY A 187 10.64 0.32 15.67
CA GLY A 187 9.83 1.24 14.89
C GLY A 187 8.47 1.47 15.54
N THR A 188 8.08 2.73 15.69
CA THR A 188 6.75 3.12 16.14
C THR A 188 5.92 3.56 14.94
N ASP A 189 4.69 3.06 14.87
CA ASP A 189 3.76 3.37 13.79
C ASP A 189 3.48 4.88 13.73
N GLY A 190 3.60 5.47 12.53
CA GLY A 190 3.44 6.91 12.34
C GLY A 190 2.02 7.41 12.60
N TRP A 191 1.00 6.58 12.37
CA TRP A 191 -0.39 6.91 12.71
C TRP A 191 -0.60 7.00 14.23
N GLU A 192 -0.07 6.03 14.98
CA GLU A 192 -0.15 6.00 16.45
C GLU A 192 0.57 7.21 17.06
N LEU A 193 1.79 7.51 16.57
CA LEU A 193 2.54 8.70 17.00
C LEU A 193 1.78 10.00 16.71
N ALA A 194 1.17 10.10 15.54
CA ALA A 194 0.43 11.30 15.16
C ALA A 194 -0.81 11.51 16.04
N LEU A 195 -1.53 10.45 16.38
CA LEU A 195 -2.68 10.51 17.29
C LEU A 195 -2.26 11.00 18.69
N ASP A 196 -1.15 10.47 19.21
CA ASP A 196 -0.63 10.88 20.52
C ASP A 196 -0.13 12.34 20.51
N ALA A 197 0.60 12.74 19.46
CA ALA A 197 1.11 14.09 19.28
C ALA A 197 -0.01 15.14 19.10
N ALA A 198 -1.07 14.79 18.38
CA ALA A 198 -2.21 15.67 18.15
C ALA A 198 -2.91 16.07 19.46
N VAL A 199 -3.03 15.12 20.40
CA VAL A 199 -3.69 15.35 21.68
C VAL A 199 -2.74 15.98 22.72
N SER A 200 -1.47 15.56 22.72
CA SER A 200 -0.47 16.09 23.68
C SER A 200 0.05 17.49 23.32
N GLY A 201 -0.11 17.92 22.06
CA GLY A 201 0.48 19.16 21.55
C GLY A 201 1.99 19.04 21.39
N ASP A 202 2.51 17.87 21.00
CA ASP A 202 3.94 17.64 20.79
C ASP A 202 4.44 18.35 19.54
N GLU A 203 5.13 19.46 19.73
CA GLU A 203 5.73 20.26 18.66
C GLU A 203 6.86 19.52 17.94
N ALA A 204 7.62 18.69 18.63
CA ALA A 204 8.72 17.94 18.02
C ALA A 204 8.22 16.95 16.98
N PHE A 205 7.00 16.43 17.14
CA PHE A 205 6.37 15.59 16.12
C PHE A 205 6.03 16.40 14.85
N VAL A 206 5.54 17.63 15.01
CA VAL A 206 5.24 18.51 13.87
C VAL A 206 6.51 18.81 13.07
N ASP A 207 7.63 19.06 13.76
CA ASP A 207 8.95 19.22 13.12
C ASP A 207 9.39 17.92 12.41
N ALA A 208 9.09 16.75 12.98
CA ALA A 208 9.38 15.46 12.36
C ALA A 208 8.58 15.23 11.07
N LEU A 209 7.39 15.84 10.90
CA LEU A 209 6.62 15.79 9.66
C LEU A 209 7.31 16.53 8.51
N ARG A 210 8.09 17.60 8.79
CA ARG A 210 8.96 18.21 7.77
C ARG A 210 9.96 17.18 7.25
N ARG A 211 10.58 16.43 8.17
CA ARG A 211 11.50 15.35 7.79
C ARG A 211 10.79 14.26 6.97
N LEU A 212 9.54 13.90 7.27
CA LEU A 212 8.75 12.97 6.47
C LEU A 212 8.53 13.52 5.05
N GLY A 213 8.24 14.81 4.92
CA GLY A 213 8.16 15.49 3.62
C GLY A 213 9.46 15.38 2.83
N GLU A 214 10.62 15.63 3.47
CA GLU A 214 11.93 15.48 2.84
C GLU A 214 12.19 14.04 2.36
N VAL A 215 11.86 13.04 3.19
CA VAL A 215 12.01 11.63 2.85
C VAL A 215 11.13 11.27 1.65
N THR A 216 9.89 11.75 1.64
CA THR A 216 8.95 11.56 0.53
C THR A 216 9.45 12.18 -0.77
N GLY A 217 9.97 13.41 -0.72
CA GLY A 217 10.54 14.08 -1.89
C GLY A 217 11.76 13.35 -2.45
N LYS A 218 12.65 12.85 -1.58
CA LYS A 218 13.80 12.02 -1.96
C LYS A 218 13.38 10.69 -2.56
N MET A 219 12.36 10.02 -2.01
CA MET A 219 11.80 8.80 -2.57
C MET A 219 11.30 9.04 -4.00
N HIS A 220 10.52 10.08 -4.22
CA HIS A 220 10.03 10.43 -5.55
C HIS A 220 11.16 10.80 -6.52
N ALA A 221 12.20 11.51 -6.05
CA ALA A 221 13.38 11.82 -6.87
C ALA A 221 14.11 10.54 -7.31
N VAL A 222 14.23 9.53 -6.45
CA VAL A 222 14.81 8.23 -6.80
C VAL A 222 13.91 7.47 -7.77
N LEU A 223 12.60 7.37 -7.51
CA LEU A 223 11.63 6.70 -8.40
C LEU A 223 11.48 7.40 -9.75
N GLY A 224 11.69 8.71 -9.80
CA GLY A 224 11.68 9.54 -11.01
C GLY A 224 13.04 9.70 -11.69
N SER A 225 14.08 9.01 -11.22
CA SER A 225 15.41 9.10 -11.82
C SER A 225 15.44 8.48 -13.21
N GLU A 226 16.26 9.07 -14.11
CA GLU A 226 16.41 8.55 -15.45
C GLU A 226 16.97 7.12 -15.44
N THR A 227 16.35 6.24 -16.20
CA THR A 227 16.71 4.83 -16.30
C THR A 227 16.34 4.26 -17.67
N ALA A 228 17.06 3.23 -18.10
CA ALA A 228 16.74 2.48 -19.33
C ALA A 228 15.58 1.48 -19.10
N ASP A 229 15.20 1.21 -17.85
CA ASP A 229 14.06 0.37 -17.56
C ASP A 229 12.74 1.09 -17.85
N PRO A 230 11.96 0.66 -18.88
CA PRO A 230 10.71 1.32 -19.25
C PRO A 230 9.68 1.28 -18.13
N THR A 231 9.77 0.36 -17.18
CA THR A 231 8.85 0.26 -16.02
C THR A 231 9.00 1.46 -15.09
N PHE A 232 10.22 1.97 -14.92
CA PHE A 232 10.54 3.07 -14.01
C PHE A 232 10.85 4.40 -14.74
N ALA A 233 11.22 4.37 -16.01
CA ALA A 233 11.53 5.61 -16.76
C ALA A 233 10.39 6.62 -16.63
N PRO A 234 10.65 7.85 -16.11
CA PRO A 234 9.60 8.84 -15.92
C PRO A 234 9.03 9.32 -17.27
N GLU A 235 7.70 9.51 -17.32
CA GLU A 235 6.98 9.88 -18.54
C GLU A 235 6.36 11.27 -18.44
N GLN A 236 6.29 12.00 -19.54
CA GLN A 236 5.58 13.27 -19.59
C GLN A 236 4.08 13.04 -19.54
N THR A 237 3.38 13.81 -18.73
CA THR A 237 1.92 13.81 -18.73
C THR A 237 1.40 14.53 -19.97
N SER A 238 0.65 13.84 -20.82
CA SER A 238 -0.01 14.49 -21.96
C SER A 238 -1.29 15.23 -21.51
N GLY A 239 -1.68 16.25 -22.25
CA GLY A 239 -2.97 16.95 -22.02
C GLY A 239 -4.15 16.01 -22.14
N GLU A 240 -4.08 15.00 -23.02
CA GLU A 240 -5.11 13.96 -23.17
C GLU A 240 -5.21 13.09 -21.93
N SER A 241 -4.08 12.64 -21.37
CA SER A 241 -4.04 11.85 -20.12
C SER A 241 -4.61 12.63 -18.94
N LEU A 242 -4.31 13.93 -18.87
CA LEU A 242 -4.88 14.80 -17.85
C LEU A 242 -6.40 14.98 -18.04
N GLY A 243 -6.85 15.20 -19.28
CA GLY A 243 -8.26 15.28 -19.62
C GLY A 243 -9.04 14.01 -19.25
N LEU A 244 -8.47 12.83 -19.52
CA LEU A 244 -9.06 11.55 -19.14
C LEU A 244 -9.15 11.38 -17.62
N LEU A 245 -8.09 11.74 -16.89
CA LEU A 245 -8.10 11.73 -15.43
C LEU A 245 -9.23 12.60 -14.87
N MET A 246 -9.37 13.84 -15.38
CA MET A 246 -10.40 14.77 -14.94
C MET A 246 -11.81 14.24 -15.23
N ALA A 247 -12.02 13.65 -16.41
CA ALA A 247 -13.31 13.04 -16.76
C ALA A 247 -13.65 11.87 -15.82
N THR A 248 -12.66 11.04 -15.48
CA THR A 248 -12.85 9.93 -14.53
C THR A 248 -13.23 10.42 -13.14
N VAL A 249 -12.56 11.46 -12.63
CA VAL A 249 -12.87 12.04 -11.31
C VAL A 249 -14.25 12.71 -11.33
N ASP A 250 -14.61 13.43 -12.40
CA ASP A 250 -15.92 14.06 -12.57
C ASP A 250 -17.06 13.03 -12.57
N GLU A 251 -16.91 11.93 -13.28
CA GLU A 251 -17.85 10.81 -13.32
C GLU A 251 -17.98 10.11 -11.95
N GLU A 252 -16.86 9.93 -11.24
CA GLU A 252 -16.87 9.34 -9.90
C GLU A 252 -17.62 10.23 -8.90
N ILE A 253 -17.40 11.55 -8.95
CA ILE A 253 -18.15 12.53 -8.13
C ILE A 253 -19.65 12.42 -8.45
N GLU A 254 -20.03 12.43 -9.73
CA GLU A 254 -21.43 12.34 -10.15
C GLU A 254 -22.09 11.06 -9.61
N SER A 255 -21.44 9.91 -9.80
CA SER A 255 -21.95 8.61 -9.33
C SER A 255 -22.17 8.59 -7.82
N ILE A 256 -21.16 9.01 -7.04
CA ILE A 256 -21.24 8.97 -5.57
C ILE A 256 -22.32 9.93 -5.05
N PHE A 257 -22.36 11.16 -5.57
CA PHE A 257 -23.35 12.14 -5.13
C PHE A 257 -24.79 11.81 -5.55
N ALA A 258 -24.99 11.03 -6.62
CA ALA A 258 -26.30 10.52 -7.02
C ALA A 258 -26.82 9.40 -6.10
N GLU A 259 -25.92 8.67 -5.43
CA GLU A 259 -26.22 7.50 -4.61
C GLU A 259 -26.13 7.78 -3.09
N LEU A 260 -25.92 9.04 -2.67
CA LEU A 260 -25.82 9.37 -1.24
C LEU A 260 -27.11 8.98 -0.50
N PRO A 261 -27.02 8.19 0.58
CA PRO A 261 -28.19 7.78 1.36
C PRO A 261 -28.83 8.98 2.10
N ASP A 262 -30.17 9.00 2.14
CA ASP A 262 -30.95 10.09 2.75
C ASP A 262 -30.96 10.02 4.30
N ASP A 263 -30.70 8.87 4.87
CA ASP A 263 -30.82 8.56 6.30
C ASP A 263 -29.51 8.72 7.11
N VAL A 264 -28.44 9.25 6.49
CA VAL A 264 -27.15 9.52 7.14
C VAL A 264 -27.02 11.03 7.41
N PRO A 265 -27.17 11.50 8.67
CA PRO A 265 -27.13 12.93 9.01
C PRO A 265 -25.80 13.61 8.70
N GLU A 266 -24.69 12.89 8.79
CA GLU A 266 -23.33 13.38 8.55
C GLU A 266 -23.12 13.87 7.11
N LEU A 267 -23.97 13.44 6.16
CA LEU A 267 -23.93 13.86 4.77
C LEU A 267 -24.59 15.20 4.50
N GLU A 268 -25.38 15.74 5.43
CA GLU A 268 -26.14 16.99 5.24
C GLU A 268 -25.27 18.15 4.72
N PRO A 269 -24.00 18.36 5.17
CA PRO A 269 -23.18 19.47 4.67
C PRO A 269 -22.81 19.40 3.19
N ILE A 270 -22.89 18.22 2.55
CA ILE A 270 -22.56 18.01 1.13
C ILE A 270 -23.76 17.59 0.28
N ARG A 271 -24.92 17.32 0.90
CA ARG A 271 -26.14 16.89 0.20
C ARG A 271 -26.57 17.90 -0.84
N GLY A 272 -26.79 17.44 -2.06
CA GLY A 272 -27.17 18.30 -3.19
C GLY A 272 -26.06 19.19 -3.75
N ARG A 273 -24.82 19.10 -3.24
CA ARG A 273 -23.70 19.94 -3.66
C ARG A 273 -22.79 19.27 -4.71
N GLY A 274 -23.18 18.15 -5.28
CA GLY A 274 -22.37 17.42 -6.26
C GLY A 274 -21.92 18.29 -7.45
N GLU A 275 -22.81 19.13 -8.00
CA GLU A 275 -22.43 20.04 -9.10
C GLU A 275 -21.43 21.12 -8.65
N GLU A 276 -21.53 21.61 -7.41
CA GLU A 276 -20.55 22.54 -6.84
C GLU A 276 -19.16 21.89 -6.72
N VAL A 277 -19.11 20.63 -6.32
CA VAL A 277 -17.86 19.86 -6.24
C VAL A 277 -17.26 19.66 -7.64
N ARG A 278 -18.07 19.31 -8.64
CA ARG A 278 -17.66 19.17 -10.04
C ARG A 278 -17.17 20.50 -10.62
N GLU A 279 -17.85 21.60 -10.34
CA GLU A 279 -17.39 22.93 -10.78
C GLU A 279 -16.06 23.29 -10.14
N ARG A 280 -15.85 22.94 -8.86
CA ARG A 280 -14.56 23.12 -8.19
C ARG A 280 -13.46 22.34 -8.89
N LEU A 281 -13.72 21.09 -9.27
CA LEU A 281 -12.80 20.29 -10.07
C LEU A 281 -12.44 20.99 -11.38
N ARG A 282 -13.41 21.50 -12.13
CA ARG A 282 -13.21 22.21 -13.41
C ARG A 282 -12.30 23.43 -13.26
N ILE A 283 -12.47 24.22 -12.18
CA ILE A 283 -11.64 25.40 -11.92
C ILE A 283 -10.20 24.99 -11.61
N LEU A 284 -10.00 23.92 -10.83
CA LEU A 284 -8.67 23.41 -10.48
C LEU A 284 -7.92 22.83 -11.68
N THR A 285 -8.61 22.40 -12.74
CA THR A 285 -8.01 21.76 -13.92
C THR A 285 -7.39 22.71 -14.93
N ASN A 286 -7.52 24.01 -14.74
CA ASN A 286 -6.83 25.00 -15.57
C ASN A 286 -5.34 25.06 -15.17
N LEU A 287 -4.56 24.06 -15.63
CA LEU A 287 -3.16 23.85 -15.27
C LEU A 287 -2.25 24.27 -16.40
N GLY A 288 -1.16 24.95 -16.06
CA GLY A 288 -0.08 25.29 -17.00
C GLY A 288 0.86 24.09 -17.33
N GLY A 289 0.64 22.94 -16.68
CA GLY A 289 1.39 21.69 -16.84
C GLY A 289 1.03 20.73 -15.73
N ALA A 290 1.30 19.42 -15.91
CA ALA A 290 0.95 18.37 -14.94
C ALA A 290 2.17 17.63 -14.35
N GLY A 291 3.40 18.05 -14.69
CA GLY A 291 4.61 17.35 -14.30
C GLY A 291 4.80 16.02 -15.03
N ARG A 292 5.58 15.13 -14.45
CA ARG A 292 5.84 13.78 -14.98
C ARG A 292 5.12 12.72 -14.13
N VAL A 293 4.84 11.58 -14.75
CA VAL A 293 4.32 10.40 -14.06
C VAL A 293 5.45 9.41 -13.80
N ILE A 294 5.46 8.84 -12.61
CA ILE A 294 6.47 7.88 -12.13
C ILE A 294 5.78 6.69 -11.46
N ARG A 295 6.53 5.65 -11.18
CA ARG A 295 6.11 4.68 -10.17
C ARG A 295 6.09 5.38 -8.82
N HIS A 296 5.10 5.10 -8.00
CA HIS A 296 4.87 5.79 -6.74
C HIS A 296 4.39 4.78 -5.70
N HIS A 297 4.28 5.16 -4.44
CA HIS A 297 3.83 4.26 -3.37
C HIS A 297 2.40 3.73 -3.62
N GLY A 298 1.49 4.62 -3.95
CA GLY A 298 0.14 4.28 -4.40
C GLY A 298 -0.92 4.15 -3.30
N ASP A 299 -0.51 4.01 -2.03
CA ASP A 299 -1.38 4.06 -0.84
C ASP A 299 -0.65 4.70 0.34
N PHE A 300 -0.08 5.89 0.12
CA PHE A 300 0.80 6.55 1.07
C PHE A 300 0.01 7.34 2.12
N HIS A 301 0.15 6.95 3.38
CA HIS A 301 -0.44 7.59 4.56
C HIS A 301 0.41 7.30 5.81
N LEU A 302 0.09 7.92 6.95
CA LEU A 302 0.88 7.77 8.19
C LEU A 302 1.06 6.32 8.65
N GLY A 303 0.05 5.46 8.49
CA GLY A 303 0.14 4.04 8.81
C GLY A 303 1.07 3.24 7.89
N GLN A 304 1.64 3.85 6.85
CA GLN A 304 2.68 3.26 5.99
C GLN A 304 4.06 3.85 6.32
N THR A 305 4.22 4.39 7.51
CA THR A 305 5.47 4.96 8.00
C THR A 305 5.78 4.48 9.40
N LEU A 306 7.06 4.24 9.66
CA LEU A 306 7.59 3.93 10.98
C LEU A 306 8.60 4.98 11.39
N TRP A 307 8.57 5.40 12.65
CA TRP A 307 9.61 6.23 13.25
C TRP A 307 10.59 5.33 13.99
N SER A 308 11.84 5.28 13.54
CA SER A 308 12.88 4.46 14.14
C SER A 308 14.23 5.18 14.09
N ASP A 309 15.01 5.11 15.17
CA ASP A 309 16.35 5.70 15.27
C ASP A 309 16.44 7.18 14.90
N GLY A 310 15.35 7.93 15.14
CA GLY A 310 15.29 9.37 14.89
C GLY A 310 15.01 9.76 13.43
N ASP A 311 14.57 8.81 12.59
CA ASP A 311 14.19 9.06 11.19
C ASP A 311 12.96 8.24 10.78
N TRP A 312 12.38 8.57 9.63
CA TRP A 312 11.23 7.89 9.05
C TRP A 312 11.67 6.74 8.14
N VAL A 313 10.96 5.63 8.23
CA VAL A 313 11.04 4.48 7.31
C VAL A 313 9.68 4.30 6.65
N ILE A 314 9.66 4.27 5.32
CA ILE A 314 8.45 4.01 4.51
C ILE A 314 8.33 2.51 4.29
N ILE A 315 7.14 1.96 4.47
CA ILE A 315 6.84 0.54 4.37
C ILE A 315 5.62 0.30 3.47
N ASP A 316 5.38 -0.96 3.07
CA ASP A 316 4.17 -1.46 2.40
C ASP A 316 3.87 -0.82 1.02
N PHE A 317 4.74 -1.08 0.06
CA PHE A 317 4.66 -0.59 -1.32
C PHE A 317 3.69 -1.37 -2.23
N GLU A 318 2.71 -2.09 -1.67
CA GLU A 318 1.74 -2.86 -2.47
C GLU A 318 0.78 -1.98 -3.28
N GLY A 319 0.62 -0.72 -2.89
CA GLY A 319 -0.39 0.18 -3.44
C GLY A 319 -1.80 -0.15 -2.94
N GLU A 320 -2.80 0.55 -3.45
CA GLU A 320 -4.19 0.48 -2.97
C GLU A 320 -4.82 -0.91 -3.22
N PRO A 321 -5.19 -1.67 -2.17
CA PRO A 321 -5.65 -3.07 -2.30
C PRO A 321 -6.91 -3.25 -3.16
N ALA A 322 -7.76 -2.23 -3.24
CA ALA A 322 -8.99 -2.26 -4.04
C ALA A 322 -8.72 -2.20 -5.56
N ARG A 323 -7.49 -1.83 -5.98
CA ARG A 323 -7.11 -1.77 -7.40
C ARG A 323 -6.48 -3.08 -7.86
N SER A 324 -6.70 -3.43 -9.12
CA SER A 324 -6.04 -4.56 -9.74
C SER A 324 -4.52 -4.38 -9.79
N LEU A 325 -3.77 -5.47 -9.81
CA LEU A 325 -2.30 -5.44 -9.87
C LEU A 325 -1.75 -4.62 -11.05
N PRO A 326 -2.29 -4.70 -12.29
CA PRO A 326 -1.87 -3.83 -13.38
C PRO A 326 -2.12 -2.33 -13.11
N GLU A 327 -3.20 -1.98 -12.41
CA GLU A 327 -3.49 -0.58 -12.05
C GLU A 327 -2.54 -0.05 -10.98
N ARG A 328 -2.20 -0.86 -9.98
CA ARG A 328 -1.22 -0.52 -8.94
C ARG A 328 0.19 -0.29 -9.51
N ARG A 329 0.51 -0.92 -10.65
CA ARG A 329 1.79 -0.78 -11.35
C ARG A 329 1.84 0.38 -12.34
N ARG A 330 0.75 1.12 -12.56
CA ARG A 330 0.75 2.28 -13.44
C ARG A 330 1.55 3.43 -12.87
N LYS A 331 2.30 4.11 -13.74
CA LYS A 331 2.92 5.41 -13.42
C LYS A 331 1.83 6.46 -13.25
N ARG A 332 1.94 7.27 -12.21
CA ARG A 332 1.02 8.35 -11.90
C ARG A 332 1.80 9.56 -11.37
N SER A 333 1.12 10.69 -11.19
CA SER A 333 1.73 11.85 -10.55
C SER A 333 2.17 11.51 -9.12
N PRO A 334 3.41 11.86 -8.71
CA PRO A 334 3.88 11.70 -7.33
C PRO A 334 3.04 12.48 -6.31
N LEU A 335 2.33 13.52 -6.76
CA LEU A 335 1.45 14.30 -5.89
C LEU A 335 0.24 13.50 -5.36
N ARG A 336 -0.04 12.32 -5.89
CA ARG A 336 -1.05 11.41 -5.32
C ARG A 336 -0.65 10.88 -3.95
N ASP A 337 0.62 10.50 -3.78
CA ASP A 337 1.16 10.09 -2.48
C ASP A 337 1.14 11.28 -1.50
N VAL A 338 1.51 12.46 -1.97
CA VAL A 338 1.42 13.70 -1.16
C VAL A 338 -0.01 13.95 -0.71
N ALA A 339 -0.99 13.86 -1.61
CA ALA A 339 -2.41 14.04 -1.29
C ALA A 339 -2.89 13.00 -0.26
N GLY A 340 -2.50 11.73 -0.40
CA GLY A 340 -2.81 10.67 0.56
C GLY A 340 -2.29 10.99 1.96
N MET A 341 -1.04 11.47 2.07
CA MET A 341 -0.47 11.88 3.35
C MET A 341 -1.20 13.09 3.96
N LEU A 342 -1.52 14.10 3.16
CA LEU A 342 -2.29 15.27 3.64
C LEU A 342 -3.69 14.86 4.14
N ARG A 343 -4.33 13.92 3.47
CA ARG A 343 -5.59 13.35 3.92
C ARG A 343 -5.43 12.59 5.24
N SER A 344 -4.32 11.87 5.40
CA SER A 344 -4.00 11.16 6.64
C SER A 344 -3.94 12.10 7.86
N PHE A 345 -3.42 13.34 7.70
CA PHE A 345 -3.44 14.34 8.78
C PHE A 345 -4.87 14.77 9.15
N ALA A 346 -5.75 14.94 8.17
CA ALA A 346 -7.16 15.23 8.42
C ALA A 346 -7.85 14.09 9.20
N TYR A 347 -7.49 12.84 8.88
CA TYR A 347 -7.98 11.68 9.64
C TYR A 347 -7.48 11.67 11.08
N VAL A 348 -6.20 11.95 11.34
CA VAL A 348 -5.65 12.09 12.69
C VAL A 348 -6.41 13.15 13.48
N TYR A 349 -6.54 14.35 12.92
CA TYR A 349 -7.26 15.46 13.56
C TYR A 349 -8.67 15.07 13.98
N SER A 350 -9.39 14.38 13.10
CA SER A 350 -10.78 13.99 13.33
C SER A 350 -10.92 12.75 14.22
N ALA A 351 -9.95 11.84 14.23
CA ALA A 351 -10.00 10.59 14.97
C ALA A 351 -9.43 10.69 16.40
N ALA A 352 -8.51 11.61 16.65
CA ALA A 352 -7.83 11.77 17.95
C ALA A 352 -8.81 11.91 19.12
N PRO A 353 -9.90 12.68 19.05
CA PRO A 353 -10.89 12.78 20.14
C PRO A 353 -11.50 11.44 20.55
N PHE A 354 -11.73 10.56 19.60
CA PHE A 354 -12.35 9.24 19.90
C PHE A 354 -11.33 8.21 20.35
N LEU A 355 -10.15 8.20 19.72
CA LEU A 355 -9.15 7.17 19.92
C LEU A 355 -8.24 7.48 21.12
N ARG A 356 -8.11 8.76 21.49
CA ARG A 356 -7.23 9.22 22.57
C ARG A 356 -7.95 10.02 23.68
N GLY A 357 -9.18 10.48 23.42
CA GLY A 357 -9.99 11.17 24.41
C GLY A 357 -9.57 12.63 24.68
N GLY A 358 -8.84 13.26 23.75
CA GLY A 358 -8.39 14.66 23.82
C GLY A 358 -8.61 15.39 22.51
N GLU A 359 -8.84 16.68 22.57
CA GLU A 359 -9.02 17.53 21.37
C GLU A 359 -7.65 18.03 20.88
N PRO A 360 -7.32 17.83 19.59
CA PRO A 360 -6.16 18.46 18.97
C PRO A 360 -6.28 19.99 18.99
N ALA A 361 -5.12 20.69 18.94
CA ALA A 361 -5.15 22.12 18.72
C ALA A 361 -5.79 22.47 17.37
N ASP A 362 -6.56 23.57 17.31
CA ASP A 362 -7.34 23.96 16.11
C ASP A 362 -6.49 24.09 14.85
N ASP A 363 -5.22 24.45 14.99
CA ASP A 363 -4.25 24.65 13.89
C ASP A 363 -3.37 23.41 13.62
N TRP A 364 -3.53 22.31 14.36
CA TRP A 364 -2.66 21.14 14.27
C TRP A 364 -2.57 20.58 12.85
N GLU A 365 -3.70 20.35 12.19
CA GLU A 365 -3.73 19.83 10.82
C GLU A 365 -3.04 20.81 9.85
N ALA A 366 -3.32 22.10 9.97
CA ALA A 366 -2.74 23.11 9.09
C ALA A 366 -1.21 23.14 9.21
N ARG A 367 -0.68 23.07 10.43
CA ARG A 367 0.76 23.04 10.70
C ARG A 367 1.41 21.74 10.21
N ALA A 368 0.78 20.60 10.46
CA ALA A 368 1.24 19.30 9.97
C ALA A 368 1.38 19.32 8.44
N ARG A 369 0.39 19.87 7.75
CA ARG A 369 0.40 20.03 6.29
C ARG A 369 1.50 20.96 5.81
N GLU A 370 1.67 22.11 6.46
CA GLU A 370 2.67 23.12 6.11
C GLU A 370 4.10 22.56 6.22
N GLU A 371 4.42 21.93 7.35
CA GLU A 371 5.74 21.35 7.58
C GLU A 371 6.05 20.20 6.62
N PHE A 372 5.12 19.28 6.43
CA PHE A 372 5.29 18.19 5.46
C PHE A 372 5.51 18.72 4.04
N LEU A 373 4.67 19.66 3.57
CA LEU A 373 4.79 20.25 2.24
C LEU A 373 6.08 21.06 2.07
N THR A 374 6.53 21.72 3.11
CA THR A 374 7.82 22.44 3.11
C THR A 374 8.97 21.46 2.89
N GLY A 375 9.05 20.39 3.67
CA GLY A 375 10.08 19.35 3.50
C GLY A 375 10.03 18.68 2.13
N TYR A 376 8.82 18.39 1.61
CA TYR A 376 8.64 17.82 0.29
C TYR A 376 9.14 18.75 -0.83
N ARG A 377 8.76 20.03 -0.82
CA ARG A 377 9.19 21.03 -1.81
C ARG A 377 10.69 21.27 -1.81
N ASP A 378 11.32 21.17 -0.64
CA ASP A 378 12.76 21.34 -0.49
C ASP A 378 13.58 20.22 -1.14
N THR A 379 12.99 19.02 -1.37
CA THR A 379 13.74 17.82 -1.76
C THR A 379 13.23 17.13 -3.03
N VAL A 380 11.99 17.37 -3.45
CA VAL A 380 11.45 16.78 -4.68
C VAL A 380 12.20 17.30 -5.91
N ASP A 381 12.46 16.42 -6.87
CA ASP A 381 12.96 16.85 -8.18
C ASP A 381 11.88 17.68 -8.89
N GLN A 382 12.21 18.96 -9.12
CA GLN A 382 11.29 19.93 -9.72
C GLN A 382 10.82 19.57 -11.14
N SER A 383 11.50 18.65 -11.82
CA SER A 383 11.07 18.15 -13.13
C SER A 383 9.86 17.20 -13.04
N LEU A 384 9.60 16.65 -11.85
CA LEU A 384 8.52 15.67 -11.63
C LEU A 384 7.17 16.35 -11.31
N VAL A 385 7.19 17.56 -10.80
CA VAL A 385 5.99 18.28 -10.35
C VAL A 385 5.74 19.53 -11.19
N PRO A 386 4.49 20.01 -11.30
CA PRO A 386 4.20 21.28 -11.96
C PRO A 386 4.81 22.46 -11.21
N PHE A 387 5.12 23.55 -11.93
CA PHE A 387 5.65 24.76 -11.34
C PHE A 387 4.58 25.65 -10.70
N GLY A 388 4.95 26.34 -9.63
CA GLY A 388 4.17 27.40 -9.01
C GLY A 388 2.77 26.94 -8.57
N THR A 389 1.75 27.77 -8.79
CA THR A 389 0.37 27.50 -8.39
C THR A 389 -0.24 26.29 -9.07
N SER A 390 0.31 25.78 -10.19
CA SER A 390 -0.16 24.56 -10.84
C SER A 390 0.07 23.32 -9.98
N MET A 391 1.13 23.27 -9.16
CA MET A 391 1.35 22.20 -8.21
C MET A 391 0.25 22.19 -7.14
N ASP A 392 -0.07 23.34 -6.56
CA ASP A 392 -1.09 23.46 -5.51
C ASP A 392 -2.48 23.11 -6.06
N LYS A 393 -2.79 23.53 -7.29
CA LYS A 393 -4.06 23.18 -7.96
C LYS A 393 -4.16 21.67 -8.19
N LEU A 394 -3.12 21.04 -8.74
CA LEU A 394 -3.11 19.61 -9.01
C LEU A 394 -3.17 18.78 -7.71
N LEU A 395 -2.49 19.23 -6.66
CA LEU A 395 -2.56 18.60 -5.35
C LEU A 395 -3.99 18.62 -4.79
N ARG A 396 -4.67 19.75 -4.88
CA ARG A 396 -6.10 19.87 -4.48
C ARG A 396 -7.03 18.96 -5.30
N VAL A 397 -6.75 18.76 -6.59
CA VAL A 397 -7.50 17.78 -7.40
C VAL A 397 -7.35 16.38 -6.83
N PHE A 398 -6.13 15.96 -6.49
CA PHE A 398 -5.88 14.64 -5.91
C PHE A 398 -6.44 14.48 -4.49
N GLU A 399 -6.41 15.54 -3.67
CA GLU A 399 -7.08 15.52 -2.37
C GLU A 399 -8.59 15.38 -2.50
N LEU A 400 -9.20 16.06 -3.50
CA LEU A 400 -10.63 15.93 -3.79
C LEU A 400 -10.98 14.53 -4.27
N GLU A 401 -10.22 13.99 -5.22
CA GLU A 401 -10.37 12.61 -5.69
C GLU A 401 -10.30 11.61 -4.51
N LYS A 402 -9.28 11.76 -3.65
CA LYS A 402 -9.12 10.87 -2.48
C LYS A 402 -10.26 11.04 -1.47
N ALA A 403 -10.73 12.27 -1.20
CA ALA A 403 -11.85 12.52 -0.29
C ALA A 403 -13.17 11.91 -0.81
N VAL A 404 -13.42 11.96 -2.12
CA VAL A 404 -14.58 11.33 -2.75
C VAL A 404 -14.50 9.81 -2.68
N TYR A 405 -13.31 9.23 -2.93
CA TYR A 405 -13.06 7.80 -2.74
C TYR A 405 -13.28 7.38 -1.28
N GLU A 406 -12.71 8.12 -0.32
CA GLU A 406 -12.88 7.89 1.11
C GLU A 406 -14.35 7.95 1.53
N LEU A 407 -15.13 8.89 1.00
CA LEU A 407 -16.57 8.99 1.27
C LEU A 407 -17.30 7.70 0.93
N ARG A 408 -17.04 7.13 -0.25
CA ARG A 408 -17.60 5.84 -0.65
C ARG A 408 -17.12 4.69 0.23
N TYR A 409 -15.84 4.67 0.56
CA TYR A 409 -15.26 3.65 1.40
C TYR A 409 -15.85 3.65 2.82
N GLU A 410 -15.95 4.83 3.45
CA GLU A 410 -16.47 4.95 4.81
C GLU A 410 -17.96 4.62 4.88
N LEU A 411 -18.75 5.06 3.90
CA LEU A 411 -20.17 4.69 3.81
C LEU A 411 -20.40 3.17 3.80
N ASN A 412 -19.50 2.42 3.13
CA ASN A 412 -19.65 0.98 2.99
C ASN A 412 -19.01 0.18 4.15
N ASN A 413 -17.98 0.72 4.83
CA ASN A 413 -17.17 -0.04 5.76
C ASN A 413 -17.18 0.51 7.20
N ARG A 414 -17.22 1.85 7.37
CA ARG A 414 -17.12 2.53 8.68
C ARG A 414 -17.99 3.78 8.73
N PRO A 415 -19.34 3.65 8.78
CA PRO A 415 -20.26 4.77 8.69
C PRO A 415 -19.99 5.90 9.70
N ASP A 416 -19.50 5.58 10.90
CA ASP A 416 -19.16 6.57 11.93
C ASP A 416 -17.99 7.52 11.53
N TRP A 417 -17.22 7.15 10.49
CA TRP A 417 -16.09 7.92 10.00
C TRP A 417 -16.43 8.81 8.80
N VAL A 418 -17.63 8.70 8.26
CA VAL A 418 -18.12 9.47 7.08
C VAL A 418 -17.94 10.97 7.22
N ARG A 419 -18.04 11.50 8.45
CA ARG A 419 -17.83 12.93 8.73
C ARG A 419 -16.44 13.44 8.31
N ILE A 420 -15.39 12.58 8.26
CA ILE A 420 -14.03 12.99 7.91
C ILE A 420 -13.90 13.39 6.42
N PRO A 421 -14.25 12.52 5.46
CA PRO A 421 -14.30 12.92 4.06
C PRO A 421 -15.30 14.05 3.79
N VAL A 422 -16.45 14.09 4.48
CA VAL A 422 -17.42 15.19 4.37
C VAL A 422 -16.77 16.52 4.77
N ALA A 423 -16.11 16.60 5.92
CA ALA A 423 -15.42 17.81 6.35
C ALA A 423 -14.33 18.24 5.36
N GLY A 424 -13.59 17.27 4.80
CA GLY A 424 -12.59 17.52 3.76
C GLY A 424 -13.19 18.13 2.50
N ILE A 425 -14.30 17.59 2.00
CA ILE A 425 -15.02 18.13 0.83
C ILE A 425 -15.55 19.54 1.11
N VAL A 426 -16.18 19.76 2.26
CA VAL A 426 -16.70 21.08 2.66
C VAL A 426 -15.59 22.12 2.72
N ARG A 427 -14.44 21.79 3.31
CA ARG A 427 -13.28 22.68 3.36
C ARG A 427 -12.80 23.05 1.97
N MET A 428 -12.66 22.09 1.07
CA MET A 428 -12.23 22.34 -0.31
C MET A 428 -13.21 23.22 -1.10
N LEU A 429 -14.50 23.19 -0.77
CA LEU A 429 -15.49 24.07 -1.37
C LEU A 429 -15.40 25.52 -0.85
N GLN A 430 -14.93 25.71 0.38
CA GLN A 430 -14.82 27.01 1.04
C GLN A 430 -13.49 27.73 0.78
N GLU A 431 -12.42 27.00 0.52
CA GLU A 431 -11.10 27.57 0.28
C GLU A 431 -11.04 28.33 -1.06
N GLU A 432 -10.29 29.45 -1.09
CA GLU A 432 -10.02 30.16 -2.33
C GLU A 432 -9.12 29.34 -3.26
N VAL A 433 -9.40 29.39 -4.57
CA VAL A 433 -8.55 28.74 -5.57
C VAL A 433 -7.28 29.56 -5.72
N PRO A 434 -6.07 28.95 -5.67
CA PRO A 434 -4.83 29.64 -5.98
C PRO A 434 -4.89 30.28 -7.38
N VAL A 435 -4.66 31.58 -7.46
CA VAL A 435 -4.73 32.37 -8.71
C VAL A 435 -3.49 32.13 -9.59
#